data_8e1bb5407d5d1038e1facb0ae741f7d2
#
_entry.id   8e1bb5407d5d1038e1facb0ae741f7d2
#
_cell.length_a   1.000
_cell.length_b   1.000
_cell.length_c   1.000
_cell.angle_alpha   90.00
_cell.angle_beta   90.00
_cell.angle_gamma   90.00
#
_symmetry.space_group_name_H-M   'P 1'
#
loop_
_entity.id
_entity.type
_entity.pdbx_description
1 polymer ?
#
loop_
_entity_poly.entity_id
_entity_poly.type
_entity_poly.pdbx_seq_one_letter_code
_entity_poly.pdbx_strand_id
1 'polypeptide(L)'
;MSAIAVTARDDRIEGAVYLVLYMLCIPAANWMIGNVGTFCVPNGGPCMVPVAPGLMAPSGVLTVGLALVLRDLVQRRLGRWWSLAAIAVGAALSALLAAPSLVIASTAAFLLSELADFAVYTPLQQRRFILAVIASSAVGLVVDSMLFLWLAFGSLDFLVGQIVGKAWMVVVSLPFIWWLRERDARRAESFVAARG
;
A
#
# COMPACT_ATOMS: atom_id res chain seq x y z
N MET A 1 18.54 -8.37 29.87
CA MET A 1 17.37 -7.92 29.09
C MET A 1 16.55 -9.14 28.77
N SER A 2 15.26 -9.19 29.11
CA SER A 2 14.43 -10.37 28.87
C SER A 2 14.18 -10.56 27.36
N ALA A 3 14.06 -11.81 26.90
CA ALA A 3 13.78 -12.14 25.49
C ALA A 3 12.52 -11.40 24.97
N ILE A 4 11.55 -11.12 25.84
CA ILE A 4 10.34 -10.33 25.54
C ILE A 4 10.69 -8.88 25.14
N ALA A 5 11.65 -8.25 25.81
CA ALA A 5 12.04 -6.88 25.51
C ALA A 5 12.79 -6.78 24.17
N VAL A 6 13.53 -7.81 23.79
CA VAL A 6 14.25 -7.88 22.50
C VAL A 6 13.25 -8.04 21.36
N THR A 7 12.30 -8.96 21.44
CA THR A 7 11.28 -9.15 20.39
C THR A 7 10.40 -7.92 20.19
N ALA A 8 9.98 -7.26 21.28
CA ALA A 8 9.18 -6.04 21.20
C ALA A 8 9.96 -4.86 20.56
N ARG A 9 11.28 -4.80 20.77
CA ARG A 9 12.13 -3.80 20.14
C ARG A 9 12.30 -4.05 18.64
N ASP A 10 12.51 -5.31 18.26
CA ASP A 10 12.65 -5.70 16.86
C ASP A 10 11.37 -5.39 16.06
N ASP A 11 10.20 -5.71 16.62
CA ASP A 11 8.91 -5.44 16.00
C ASP A 11 8.67 -3.92 15.81
N ARG A 12 9.10 -3.09 16.75
CA ARG A 12 9.01 -1.63 16.60
C ARG A 12 9.94 -1.09 15.51
N ILE A 13 11.16 -1.61 15.42
CA ILE A 13 12.11 -1.20 14.38
C ILE A 13 11.58 -1.61 13.01
N GLU A 14 11.11 -2.85 12.84
CA GLU A 14 10.50 -3.31 11.59
C GLU A 14 9.28 -2.45 11.22
N GLY A 15 8.41 -2.17 12.17
CA GLY A 15 7.25 -1.33 11.96
C GLY A 15 7.61 0.11 11.56
N ALA A 16 8.67 0.68 12.14
CA ALA A 16 9.18 2.00 11.75
C ALA A 16 9.74 1.98 10.32
N VAL A 17 10.45 0.92 9.92
CA VAL A 17 10.93 0.76 8.54
C VAL A 17 9.75 0.69 7.56
N TYR A 18 8.73 -0.12 7.86
CA TYR A 18 7.53 -0.19 6.99
C TYR A 18 6.80 1.15 6.91
N LEU A 19 6.72 1.89 8.01
CA LEU A 19 6.12 3.22 8.04
C LEU A 19 6.89 4.20 7.14
N VAL A 20 8.22 4.22 7.24
CA VAL A 20 9.05 5.08 6.38
C VAL A 20 8.88 4.71 4.90
N LEU A 21 8.93 3.42 4.58
CA LEU A 21 8.73 2.94 3.20
C LEU A 21 7.34 3.31 2.67
N TYR A 22 6.30 3.14 3.49
CA TYR A 22 4.94 3.55 3.15
C TYR A 22 4.86 5.05 2.85
N MET A 23 5.44 5.89 3.73
CA MET A 23 5.47 7.34 3.52
C MET A 23 6.25 7.75 2.27
N LEU A 24 7.32 7.02 1.91
CA LEU A 24 8.09 7.26 0.69
C LEU A 24 7.34 6.85 -0.59
N CYS A 25 6.41 5.90 -0.52
CA CYS A 25 5.59 5.54 -1.68
C CYS A 25 4.75 6.73 -2.20
N ILE A 26 4.32 7.63 -1.33
CA ILE A 26 3.45 8.75 -1.69
C ILE A 26 4.17 9.79 -2.58
N PRO A 27 5.32 10.38 -2.15
CA PRO A 27 6.09 11.25 -3.03
C PRO A 27 6.60 10.53 -4.27
N ALA A 28 6.96 9.24 -4.16
CA ALA A 28 7.40 8.45 -5.30
C ALA A 28 6.29 8.29 -6.35
N ALA A 29 5.05 7.97 -5.93
CA ALA A 29 3.90 7.87 -6.83
C ALA A 29 3.63 9.20 -7.55
N ASN A 30 3.62 10.31 -6.80
CA ASN A 30 3.37 11.63 -7.35
C ASN A 30 4.48 12.09 -8.30
N TRP A 31 5.75 11.76 -7.99
CA TRP A 31 6.86 12.04 -8.89
C TRP A 31 6.81 11.17 -10.14
N MET A 32 6.57 9.86 -10.01
CA MET A 32 6.52 8.95 -11.13
C MET A 32 5.44 9.32 -12.14
N ILE A 33 4.25 9.69 -11.68
CA ILE A 33 3.12 10.02 -12.56
C ILE A 33 3.41 11.22 -13.48
N GLY A 34 4.34 12.08 -13.10
CA GLY A 34 4.77 13.22 -13.90
C GLY A 34 6.08 13.05 -14.68
N ASN A 35 6.88 11.99 -14.36
CA ASN A 35 8.26 11.90 -14.86
C ASN A 35 8.64 10.53 -15.46
N VAL A 36 7.88 9.46 -15.18
CA VAL A 36 8.26 8.10 -15.56
C VAL A 36 7.18 7.48 -16.45
N GLY A 37 7.53 7.12 -17.68
CA GLY A 37 6.60 6.43 -18.58
C GLY A 37 7.15 6.28 -19.98
N THR A 38 6.52 5.41 -20.78
CA THR A 38 6.83 5.26 -22.20
C THR A 38 6.30 6.42 -23.03
N PHE A 39 5.22 7.04 -22.56
CA PHE A 39 4.73 8.33 -23.05
C PHE A 39 4.00 9.06 -21.92
N CYS A 40 3.93 10.39 -22.02
CA CYS A 40 3.15 11.21 -21.08
C CYS A 40 2.02 11.91 -21.86
N VAL A 41 0.83 11.93 -21.26
CA VAL A 41 -0.32 12.61 -21.86
C VAL A 41 -0.03 14.12 -21.94
N PRO A 42 -0.24 14.78 -23.09
CA PRO A 42 0.01 16.22 -23.23
C PRO A 42 -0.72 17.08 -22.19
N ASN A 43 -0.28 18.33 -22.05
CA ASN A 43 -0.88 19.33 -21.15
C ASN A 43 -0.87 18.95 -19.66
N GLY A 44 0.22 18.29 -19.19
CA GLY A 44 0.38 17.95 -17.79
C GLY A 44 -0.40 16.72 -17.34
N GLY A 45 -0.83 15.89 -18.28
CA GLY A 45 -1.43 14.60 -17.98
C GLY A 45 -0.40 13.58 -17.49
N PRO A 46 -0.86 12.38 -17.01
CA PRO A 46 0.01 11.39 -16.43
C PRO A 46 0.94 10.73 -17.45
N CYS A 47 2.14 10.35 -16.99
CA CYS A 47 3.00 9.46 -17.74
C CYS A 47 2.52 8.00 -17.57
N MET A 48 2.47 7.26 -18.67
CA MET A 48 1.90 5.91 -18.75
C MET A 48 2.98 4.86 -18.90
N VAL A 49 2.78 3.72 -18.21
CA VAL A 49 3.64 2.53 -18.30
C VAL A 49 2.84 1.31 -18.75
N PRO A 50 3.43 0.40 -19.54
CA PRO A 50 2.79 -0.87 -19.85
C PRO A 50 2.79 -1.77 -18.61
N VAL A 51 1.63 -2.28 -18.22
CA VAL A 51 1.45 -3.18 -17.07
C VAL A 51 1.13 -4.61 -17.50
N ALA A 52 0.65 -4.79 -18.72
CA ALA A 52 0.47 -6.08 -19.40
C ALA A 52 0.39 -5.83 -20.92
N PRO A 53 0.44 -6.86 -21.79
CA PRO A 53 0.26 -6.71 -23.22
C PRO A 53 -1.06 -5.97 -23.54
N GLY A 54 -0.94 -4.82 -24.21
CA GLY A 54 -2.09 -3.97 -24.56
C GLY A 54 -2.72 -3.19 -23.40
N LEU A 55 -2.20 -3.28 -22.17
CA LEU A 55 -2.70 -2.55 -21.01
C LEU A 55 -1.70 -1.50 -20.53
N MET A 56 -2.17 -0.27 -20.47
CA MET A 56 -1.41 0.88 -19.96
C MET A 56 -2.01 1.38 -18.65
N ALA A 57 -1.18 1.93 -17.79
CA ALA A 57 -1.61 2.58 -16.56
C ALA A 57 -0.71 3.77 -16.23
N PRO A 58 -1.21 4.78 -15.47
CA PRO A 58 -0.36 5.82 -14.90
C PRO A 58 0.77 5.22 -14.06
N SER A 59 1.98 5.69 -14.24
CA SER A 59 3.20 5.05 -13.70
C SER A 59 3.24 4.93 -12.16
N GLY A 60 2.53 5.79 -11.45
CA GLY A 60 2.41 5.73 -9.99
C GLY A 60 1.71 4.48 -9.44
N VAL A 61 1.03 3.68 -10.29
CA VAL A 61 0.27 2.49 -9.84
C VAL A 61 1.13 1.46 -9.08
N LEU A 62 2.41 1.33 -9.45
CA LEU A 62 3.32 0.38 -8.81
C LEU A 62 3.57 0.76 -7.35
N THR A 63 3.91 2.02 -7.10
CA THR A 63 4.15 2.50 -5.73
C THR A 63 2.88 2.54 -4.90
N VAL A 64 1.72 2.84 -5.49
CA VAL A 64 0.41 2.76 -4.81
C VAL A 64 0.09 1.30 -4.42
N GLY A 65 0.30 0.33 -5.32
CA GLY A 65 0.11 -1.09 -4.99
C GLY A 65 1.03 -1.57 -3.85
N LEU A 66 2.28 -1.08 -3.81
CA LEU A 66 3.20 -1.36 -2.71
C LEU A 66 2.76 -0.70 -1.40
N ALA A 67 2.24 0.53 -1.46
CA ALA A 67 1.77 1.26 -0.29
C ALA A 67 0.67 0.49 0.46
N LEU A 68 -0.31 -0.10 -0.23
CA LEU A 68 -1.37 -0.92 0.37
C LEU A 68 -0.78 -2.04 1.25
N VAL A 69 0.20 -2.78 0.73
CA VAL A 69 0.86 -3.86 1.48
C VAL A 69 1.67 -3.32 2.67
N LEU A 70 2.43 -2.25 2.46
CA LEU A 70 3.25 -1.65 3.52
C LEU A 70 2.40 -1.12 4.67
N ARG A 71 1.24 -0.52 4.39
CA ARG A 71 0.32 -0.07 5.41
C ARG A 71 -0.19 -1.25 6.28
N ASP A 72 -0.49 -2.39 5.68
CA ASP A 72 -0.86 -3.61 6.40
C ASP A 72 0.25 -4.08 7.34
N LEU A 73 1.50 -4.03 6.88
CA LEU A 73 2.68 -4.36 7.69
C LEU A 73 2.91 -3.37 8.83
N VAL A 74 2.66 -2.07 8.60
CA VAL A 74 2.65 -1.05 9.66
C VAL A 74 1.63 -1.42 10.74
N GLN A 75 0.40 -1.74 10.34
CA GLN A 75 -0.65 -2.13 11.28
C GLN A 75 -0.28 -3.40 12.05
N ARG A 76 0.31 -4.38 11.39
CA ARG A 76 0.74 -5.62 12.01
C ARG A 76 1.80 -5.41 13.10
N ARG A 77 2.77 -4.51 12.89
CA ARG A 77 3.89 -4.27 13.82
C ARG A 77 3.63 -3.17 14.85
N LEU A 78 3.02 -2.07 14.44
CA LEU A 78 2.79 -0.90 15.29
C LEU A 78 1.35 -0.79 15.81
N GLY A 79 0.42 -1.51 15.19
CA GLY A 79 -0.98 -1.52 15.57
C GLY A 79 -1.84 -0.51 14.83
N ARG A 80 -3.16 -0.61 15.06
CA ARG A 80 -4.19 0.11 14.28
C ARG A 80 -4.08 1.64 14.36
N TRP A 81 -3.70 2.18 15.49
CA TRP A 81 -3.62 3.62 15.68
C TRP A 81 -2.49 4.26 14.88
N TRP A 82 -1.34 3.57 14.79
CA TRP A 82 -0.23 3.98 13.94
C TRP A 82 -0.60 3.90 12.45
N SER A 83 -1.36 2.87 12.05
CA SER A 83 -1.87 2.76 10.69
C SER A 83 -2.82 3.90 10.33
N LEU A 84 -3.77 4.24 11.21
CA LEU A 84 -4.68 5.37 11.00
C LEU A 84 -3.95 6.71 10.95
N ALA A 85 -2.97 6.92 11.84
CA ALA A 85 -2.13 8.12 11.79
C ALA A 85 -1.32 8.19 10.48
N ALA A 86 -0.79 7.05 10.02
CA ALA A 86 -0.08 6.94 8.75
C ALA A 86 -0.98 7.28 7.55
N ILE A 87 -2.23 6.80 7.52
CA ILE A 87 -3.21 7.15 6.50
C ILE A 87 -3.49 8.65 6.49
N ALA A 88 -3.72 9.25 7.67
CA ALA A 88 -4.00 10.68 7.77
C ALA A 88 -2.82 11.54 7.28
N VAL A 89 -1.59 11.20 7.70
CA VAL A 89 -0.37 11.89 7.23
C VAL A 89 -0.16 11.66 5.74
N GLY A 90 -0.41 10.45 5.26
CA GLY A 90 -0.31 10.10 3.83
C GLY A 90 -1.29 10.89 2.96
N ALA A 91 -2.52 11.05 3.41
CA ALA A 91 -3.52 11.88 2.72
C ALA A 91 -3.08 13.36 2.65
N ALA A 92 -2.53 13.89 3.75
CA ALA A 92 -1.99 15.24 3.77
C ALA A 92 -0.80 15.39 2.81
N LEU A 93 0.13 14.41 2.78
CA LEU A 93 1.25 14.40 1.82
C LEU A 93 0.76 14.32 0.38
N SER A 94 -0.25 13.48 0.10
CA SER A 94 -0.87 13.40 -1.23
C SER A 94 -1.44 14.75 -1.65
N ALA A 95 -2.16 15.43 -0.76
CA ALA A 95 -2.71 16.76 -1.03
C ALA A 95 -1.65 17.82 -1.32
N LEU A 96 -0.48 17.73 -0.65
CA LEU A 96 0.62 18.69 -0.81
C LEU A 96 1.48 18.42 -2.05
N LEU A 97 1.61 17.17 -2.46
CA LEU A 97 2.57 16.75 -3.49
C LEU A 97 1.91 16.45 -4.86
N ALA A 98 0.61 16.19 -4.90
CA ALA A 98 -0.08 15.93 -6.15
C ALA A 98 -0.10 17.17 -7.06
N ALA A 99 -0.05 16.94 -8.37
CA ALA A 99 -0.23 18.01 -9.35
C ALA A 99 -1.57 18.73 -9.11
N PRO A 100 -1.65 20.07 -9.25
CA PRO A 100 -2.86 20.85 -8.91
C PRO A 100 -4.15 20.31 -9.52
N SER A 101 -4.10 19.79 -10.74
CA SER A 101 -5.24 19.17 -11.42
C SER A 101 -5.68 17.82 -10.84
N LEU A 102 -4.82 17.16 -10.06
CA LEU A 102 -5.03 15.82 -9.51
C LEU A 102 -5.18 15.79 -7.98
N VAL A 103 -5.04 16.93 -7.29
CA VAL A 103 -5.05 16.99 -5.81
C VAL A 103 -6.28 16.31 -5.22
N ILE A 104 -7.48 16.69 -5.69
CA ILE A 104 -8.74 16.14 -5.16
C ILE A 104 -8.81 14.63 -5.46
N ALA A 105 -8.52 14.24 -6.71
CA ALA A 105 -8.58 12.85 -7.13
C ALA A 105 -7.59 11.97 -6.35
N SER A 106 -6.33 12.39 -6.25
CA SER A 106 -5.29 11.64 -5.55
C SER A 106 -5.56 11.55 -4.05
N THR A 107 -5.95 12.65 -3.42
CA THR A 107 -6.18 12.67 -1.96
C THR A 107 -7.41 11.88 -1.57
N ALA A 108 -8.53 12.06 -2.29
CA ALA A 108 -9.77 11.34 -2.00
C ALA A 108 -9.64 9.84 -2.29
N ALA A 109 -9.05 9.47 -3.44
CA ALA A 109 -8.82 8.08 -3.78
C ALA A 109 -7.92 7.41 -2.75
N PHE A 110 -6.77 8.02 -2.41
CA PHE A 110 -5.86 7.52 -1.38
C PHE A 110 -6.57 7.34 -0.04
N LEU A 111 -7.21 8.37 0.49
CA LEU A 111 -7.83 8.32 1.81
C LEU A 111 -8.92 7.24 1.89
N LEU A 112 -9.82 7.21 0.91
CA LEU A 112 -10.96 6.30 0.93
C LEU A 112 -10.55 4.85 0.66
N SER A 113 -9.57 4.62 -0.22
CA SER A 113 -9.05 3.28 -0.49
C SER A 113 -8.29 2.70 0.70
N GLU A 114 -7.46 3.50 1.37
CA GLU A 114 -6.73 3.08 2.55
C GLU A 114 -7.66 2.80 3.74
N LEU A 115 -8.73 3.56 3.90
CA LEU A 115 -9.75 3.29 4.91
C LEU A 115 -10.56 2.02 4.57
N ALA A 116 -10.88 1.79 3.30
CA ALA A 116 -11.57 0.58 2.86
C ALA A 116 -10.70 -0.66 3.08
N ASP A 117 -9.43 -0.60 2.70
CA ASP A 117 -8.44 -1.63 2.96
C ASP A 117 -8.32 -1.88 4.48
N PHE A 118 -8.14 -0.85 5.30
CA PHE A 118 -8.08 -0.95 6.75
C PHE A 118 -9.29 -1.66 7.35
N ALA A 119 -10.49 -1.36 6.85
CA ALA A 119 -11.73 -1.97 7.34
C ALA A 119 -11.78 -3.47 7.07
N VAL A 120 -11.24 -3.93 5.93
CA VAL A 120 -11.14 -5.36 5.57
C VAL A 120 -10.00 -6.05 6.30
N TYR A 121 -8.83 -5.42 6.36
CA TYR A 121 -7.63 -5.99 6.98
C TYR A 121 -7.80 -6.22 8.48
N THR A 122 -8.35 -5.24 9.19
CA THR A 122 -8.41 -5.23 10.66
C THR A 122 -9.07 -6.49 11.26
N PRO A 123 -10.23 -6.96 10.82
CA PRO A 123 -10.85 -8.17 11.37
C PRO A 123 -10.16 -9.47 10.94
N LEU A 124 -9.47 -9.48 9.79
CA LEU A 124 -8.90 -10.69 9.19
C LEU A 124 -7.48 -10.99 9.66
N GLN A 125 -6.68 -9.95 9.97
CA GLN A 125 -5.23 -10.08 10.21
C GLN A 125 -4.84 -11.05 11.34
N GLN A 126 -5.69 -11.15 12.38
CA GLN A 126 -5.39 -11.99 13.55
C GLN A 126 -5.59 -13.49 13.26
N ARG A 127 -6.51 -13.82 12.34
CA ARG A 127 -6.87 -15.21 12.05
C ARG A 127 -6.20 -15.75 10.79
N ARG A 128 -6.12 -14.94 9.74
CA ARG A 128 -5.66 -15.35 8.39
C ARG A 128 -4.83 -14.24 7.75
N PHE A 129 -3.60 -14.06 8.21
CA PHE A 129 -2.74 -12.95 7.81
C PHE A 129 -2.59 -12.80 6.29
N ILE A 130 -2.23 -13.86 5.55
CA ILE A 130 -2.06 -13.79 4.08
C ILE A 130 -3.39 -13.43 3.39
N LEU A 131 -4.50 -14.06 3.82
CA LEU A 131 -5.82 -13.74 3.28
C LEU A 131 -6.22 -12.29 3.61
N ALA A 132 -5.87 -11.79 4.79
CA ALA A 132 -6.13 -10.42 5.17
C ALA A 132 -5.46 -9.46 4.18
N VAL A 133 -4.15 -9.62 3.92
CA VAL A 133 -3.42 -8.77 2.96
C VAL A 133 -4.00 -8.87 1.56
N ILE A 134 -4.29 -10.06 1.06
CA ILE A 134 -4.85 -10.23 -0.30
C ILE A 134 -6.23 -9.57 -0.41
N ALA A 135 -7.13 -9.85 0.54
CA ALA A 135 -8.49 -9.34 0.49
C ALA A 135 -8.56 -7.84 0.69
N SER A 136 -7.80 -7.29 1.63
CA SER A 136 -7.76 -5.85 1.90
C SER A 136 -7.16 -5.10 0.72
N SER A 137 -5.99 -5.55 0.23
CA SER A 137 -5.38 -4.95 -0.95
C SER A 137 -6.27 -5.03 -2.19
N ALA A 138 -7.01 -6.13 -2.40
CA ALA A 138 -7.96 -6.23 -3.52
C ALA A 138 -9.07 -5.18 -3.42
N VAL A 139 -9.62 -4.95 -2.23
CA VAL A 139 -10.61 -3.88 -2.01
C VAL A 139 -9.97 -2.50 -2.18
N GLY A 140 -8.83 -2.25 -1.55
CA GLY A 140 -8.12 -0.98 -1.62
C GLY A 140 -7.77 -0.58 -3.05
N LEU A 141 -7.17 -1.51 -3.83
CA LEU A 141 -6.78 -1.21 -5.21
C LEU A 141 -7.97 -0.95 -6.15
N VAL A 142 -9.12 -1.61 -5.94
CA VAL A 142 -10.34 -1.36 -6.72
C VAL A 142 -10.90 0.02 -6.38
N VAL A 143 -11.06 0.30 -5.08
CA VAL A 143 -11.58 1.59 -4.60
C VAL A 143 -10.71 2.74 -5.07
N ASP A 144 -9.38 2.63 -4.88
CA ASP A 144 -8.44 3.66 -5.35
C ASP A 144 -8.53 3.88 -6.86
N SER A 145 -8.52 2.80 -7.64
CA SER A 145 -8.53 2.91 -9.11
C SER A 145 -9.81 3.53 -9.64
N MET A 146 -10.96 3.13 -9.09
CA MET A 146 -12.25 3.69 -9.50
C MET A 146 -12.36 5.17 -9.13
N LEU A 147 -12.04 5.52 -7.89
CA LEU A 147 -12.13 6.90 -7.41
C LEU A 147 -11.15 7.82 -8.12
N PHE A 148 -9.89 7.39 -8.24
CA PHE A 148 -8.86 8.18 -8.91
C PHE A 148 -9.25 8.48 -10.37
N LEU A 149 -9.59 7.44 -11.14
CA LEU A 149 -9.93 7.63 -12.55
C LEU A 149 -11.19 8.47 -12.75
N TRP A 150 -12.21 8.21 -11.95
CA TRP A 150 -13.46 8.96 -12.06
C TRP A 150 -13.29 10.43 -11.71
N LEU A 151 -12.57 10.73 -10.62
CA LEU A 151 -12.36 12.11 -10.17
C LEU A 151 -11.33 12.87 -11.03
N ALA A 152 -10.32 12.17 -11.57
CA ALA A 152 -9.26 12.79 -12.36
C ALA A 152 -9.66 12.99 -13.83
N PHE A 153 -10.38 12.02 -14.41
CA PHE A 153 -10.61 11.96 -15.86
C PHE A 153 -12.09 11.85 -16.25
N GLY A 154 -13.02 11.62 -15.31
CA GLY A 154 -14.43 11.36 -15.60
C GLY A 154 -14.69 10.08 -16.39
N SER A 155 -13.70 9.18 -16.49
CA SER A 155 -13.71 7.95 -17.30
C SER A 155 -13.02 6.82 -16.52
N LEU A 156 -13.40 5.58 -16.84
CA LEU A 156 -12.80 4.37 -16.29
C LEU A 156 -11.97 3.58 -17.34
N ASP A 157 -11.58 4.22 -18.44
CA ASP A 157 -10.92 3.55 -19.58
C ASP A 157 -9.62 2.83 -19.18
N PHE A 158 -8.88 3.34 -18.19
CA PHE A 158 -7.64 2.73 -17.69
C PHE A 158 -7.84 1.85 -16.44
N LEU A 159 -9.09 1.52 -16.05
CA LEU A 159 -9.38 0.81 -14.81
C LEU A 159 -8.67 -0.55 -14.74
N VAL A 160 -8.77 -1.34 -15.81
CA VAL A 160 -8.13 -2.66 -15.85
C VAL A 160 -6.61 -2.53 -15.75
N GLY A 161 -6.00 -1.59 -16.46
CA GLY A 161 -4.57 -1.30 -16.37
C GLY A 161 -4.14 -0.90 -14.96
N GLN A 162 -4.89 -0.01 -14.28
CA GLN A 162 -4.60 0.38 -12.90
C GLN A 162 -4.70 -0.79 -11.92
N ILE A 163 -5.76 -1.59 -12.03
CA ILE A 163 -5.95 -2.78 -11.18
C ILE A 163 -4.80 -3.77 -11.38
N VAL A 164 -4.45 -4.08 -12.62
CA VAL A 164 -3.35 -5.01 -12.95
C VAL A 164 -2.02 -4.47 -12.44
N GLY A 165 -1.71 -3.18 -12.69
CA GLY A 165 -0.46 -2.57 -12.26
C GLY A 165 -0.27 -2.59 -10.73
N LYS A 166 -1.32 -2.28 -9.96
CA LYS A 166 -1.29 -2.36 -8.49
C LYS A 166 -1.21 -3.81 -8.00
N ALA A 167 -1.98 -4.72 -8.63
CA ALA A 167 -1.99 -6.14 -8.28
C ALA A 167 -0.61 -6.79 -8.44
N TRP A 168 0.20 -6.38 -9.43
CA TRP A 168 1.58 -6.86 -9.58
C TRP A 168 2.39 -6.66 -8.30
N MET A 169 2.29 -5.48 -7.68
CA MET A 169 3.06 -5.20 -6.46
C MET A 169 2.55 -6.00 -5.26
N VAL A 170 1.25 -6.24 -5.16
CA VAL A 170 0.68 -7.16 -4.15
C VAL A 170 1.23 -8.57 -4.36
N VAL A 171 1.16 -9.10 -5.59
CA VAL A 171 1.65 -10.46 -5.91
C VAL A 171 3.14 -10.60 -5.64
N VAL A 172 3.96 -9.64 -6.06
CA VAL A 172 5.42 -9.63 -5.82
C VAL A 172 5.74 -9.56 -4.32
N SER A 173 4.86 -8.96 -3.52
CA SER A 173 5.03 -8.89 -2.06
C SER A 173 4.67 -10.20 -1.33
N LEU A 174 3.88 -11.10 -1.93
CA LEU A 174 3.41 -12.33 -1.27
C LEU A 174 4.53 -13.24 -0.75
N PRO A 175 5.64 -13.50 -1.48
CA PRO A 175 6.75 -14.31 -0.96
C PRO A 175 7.35 -13.71 0.32
N PHE A 176 7.50 -12.38 0.39
CA PHE A 176 7.97 -11.69 1.58
C PHE A 176 6.98 -11.79 2.74
N ILE A 177 5.68 -11.62 2.47
CA ILE A 177 4.61 -11.76 3.47
C ILE A 177 4.56 -13.18 4.02
N TRP A 178 4.72 -14.19 3.15
CA TRP A 178 4.75 -15.58 3.54
C TRP A 178 5.98 -15.88 4.42
N TRP A 179 7.16 -15.44 4.01
CA TRP A 179 8.40 -15.53 4.81
C TRP A 179 8.24 -14.86 6.18
N LEU A 180 7.63 -13.67 6.22
CA LEU A 180 7.39 -12.93 7.46
C LEU A 180 6.47 -13.72 8.40
N ARG A 181 5.41 -14.32 7.87
CA ARG A 181 4.49 -15.19 8.63
C ARG A 181 5.21 -16.38 9.24
N GLU A 182 6.03 -17.08 8.46
CA GLU A 182 6.79 -18.24 8.96
C GLU A 182 7.82 -17.85 10.00
N ARG A 183 8.51 -16.74 9.80
CA ARG A 183 9.45 -16.21 10.78
C ARG A 183 8.76 -15.88 12.11
N ASP A 184 7.59 -15.26 12.06
CA ASP A 184 6.81 -14.92 13.25
C ASP A 184 6.32 -16.20 13.97
N ALA A 185 5.90 -17.22 13.23
CA ALA A 185 5.49 -18.51 13.79
C ALA A 185 6.65 -19.19 14.54
N ARG A 186 7.84 -19.28 13.90
CA ARG A 186 9.05 -19.86 14.54
C ARG A 186 9.48 -19.08 15.79
N ARG A 187 9.36 -17.76 15.80
CA ARG A 187 9.65 -16.93 16.98
C ARG A 187 8.68 -17.24 18.14
N ALA A 188 7.39 -17.44 17.83
CA ALA A 188 6.39 -17.80 18.82
C ALA A 188 6.68 -19.18 19.44
N GLU A 189 7.01 -20.18 18.63
CA GLU A 189 7.36 -21.54 19.07
C GLU A 189 8.61 -21.55 19.97
N SER A 190 9.67 -20.86 19.59
CA SER A 190 10.91 -20.75 20.39
C SER A 190 10.66 -20.07 21.73
N PHE A 191 9.73 -19.13 21.81
CA PHE A 191 9.35 -18.46 23.04
C PHE A 191 8.56 -19.38 23.99
N VAL A 192 7.69 -20.24 23.47
CA VAL A 192 6.95 -21.24 24.26
C VAL A 192 7.92 -22.28 24.80
N ALA A 193 8.83 -22.82 23.95
CA ALA A 193 9.82 -23.81 24.34
C ALA A 193 10.82 -23.32 25.42
N ALA A 194 11.11 -22.02 25.46
CA ALA A 194 11.99 -21.44 26.47
C ALA A 194 11.33 -21.22 27.85
N ARG A 195 10.01 -21.46 27.98
CA ARG A 195 9.23 -21.26 29.19
C ARG A 195 8.73 -22.56 29.84
N GLY A 196 8.81 -23.69 29.14
CA GLY A 196 8.52 -25.04 29.65
C GLY A 196 9.78 -25.73 30.08
#